data_03bf76c0bf3c7f77b5cdecb05ef6a46b
#
_entry.id   03bf76c0bf3c7f77b5cdecb05ef6a46b
#
_cell.length_a   1.000
_cell.length_b   1.000
_cell.length_c   1.000
_cell.angle_alpha   90.00
_cell.angle_beta   90.00
_cell.angle_gamma   90.00
#
_symmetry.space_group_name_H-M   'P 1'
#
loop_
_entity.id
_entity.type
_entity.pdbx_description
1 polymer ?
#
loop_
_entity_poly.entity_id
_entity_poly.type
_entity_poly.pdbx_seq_one_letter_code
_entity_poly.pdbx_strand_id
1 'polypeptide(L)'
;MKKSLLLLSSAVMSLAISAQASPLAAYPTNSVSTADVASDQRIIGVYTSDDASGGFGLPKKGTYSIGAKWGPEVIAKADGGKLIKIRFYLTEKAPVNRVFVATVDPTTQIPANFTYQTVTDETKAGWNEVALSTPYEFVNDGSTIYCAGYEYVQEKEVTDGPVGLNNAYVGQVSYLFVDNNWDFMEGMPALAIQGIVEGGQVEKTHIALNYFAPKPYDKADGEINCQITMQNLGEEIPQKYTLQFAIDGTQCATADNPVELKNYETTGTATFALPAGLAIGQHTITAKIASVNGEAPKISYEKTARFNIYNNELPRQKFLIEQATSTSCTHCVHGEELLKKVANECEVAWVAMHDQQEPADPFYIPMIHDWMEMVNCTGTPTATFNRLIINGMLINGTNYQGEGADKAALRFVEDMKFKSAPAFASVSINTTLDNKDLKINVSGKAVDDLKILFGEDAVLTVYLTEDGLEYKQLSDGKWIHGYIHNHVLRQFVTPVTGEKISWKADGLSYENEFNVTLAEDWNAKNMHVIAFITRKIDTEAEEIPQMDVTNAEIAPVVLDPSGIDDIIDDNANEDQVRYNITGQRVDSNYRGFVISKGKKAYIR
;
A
#
# COMPACT_ATOMS: atom_id res chain seq x y z
N MET A 1 11.60 -26.15 7.84
CA MET A 1 10.94 -25.83 9.13
C MET A 1 10.72 -24.31 9.22
N LYS A 2 10.08 -23.67 8.21
CA LYS A 2 9.81 -22.21 8.14
C LYS A 2 8.41 -21.89 7.57
N LYS A 3 7.44 -22.83 7.70
CA LYS A 3 6.10 -22.66 7.11
C LYS A 3 4.97 -22.37 8.11
N SER A 4 5.27 -21.94 9.33
CA SER A 4 4.24 -21.77 10.36
C SER A 4 3.96 -20.32 10.80
N LEU A 5 4.53 -19.31 10.12
CA LEU A 5 4.37 -17.91 10.55
C LEU A 5 3.27 -17.12 9.84
N LEU A 6 2.59 -17.69 8.84
CA LEU A 6 1.68 -16.94 7.97
C LEU A 6 0.17 -17.16 8.23
N LEU A 7 -0.22 -17.94 9.21
CA LEU A 7 -1.63 -18.30 9.41
C LEU A 7 -2.37 -17.57 10.53
N LEU A 8 -1.76 -16.63 11.23
CA LEU A 8 -2.37 -15.94 12.38
C LEU A 8 -2.74 -14.47 12.17
N SER A 9 -2.26 -13.82 11.11
CA SER A 9 -2.61 -12.41 10.83
C SER A 9 -4.07 -12.24 10.38
N SER A 10 -4.70 -13.28 9.84
CA SER A 10 -6.06 -13.18 9.30
C SER A 10 -7.18 -13.09 10.34
N ALA A 11 -6.93 -13.51 11.58
CA ALA A 11 -7.95 -13.47 12.64
C ALA A 11 -8.00 -12.14 13.41
N VAL A 12 -6.94 -11.33 13.36
CA VAL A 12 -6.88 -10.04 14.07
C VAL A 12 -7.30 -8.88 13.17
N MET A 13 -7.14 -8.98 11.84
CA MET A 13 -7.53 -7.92 10.90
C MET A 13 -9.02 -7.83 10.57
N SER A 14 -9.84 -8.81 10.96
CA SER A 14 -11.31 -8.70 10.81
C SER A 14 -11.96 -7.84 11.90
N LEU A 15 -11.20 -7.33 12.83
CA LEU A 15 -11.65 -6.33 13.79
C LEU A 15 -11.62 -4.95 13.12
N ALA A 16 -12.63 -4.69 12.30
CA ALA A 16 -12.95 -3.35 11.86
C ALA A 16 -13.15 -2.48 13.10
N ILE A 17 -12.11 -1.78 13.50
CA ILE A 17 -12.26 -0.62 14.36
C ILE A 17 -13.06 0.35 13.50
N SER A 18 -14.29 0.62 13.89
CA SER A 18 -15.09 1.73 13.37
C SER A 18 -14.49 3.06 13.85
N ALA A 19 -13.21 3.27 13.60
CA ALA A 19 -12.59 4.56 13.69
C ALA A 19 -13.01 5.31 12.43
N GLN A 20 -13.92 6.26 12.54
CA GLN A 20 -14.08 7.28 11.53
C GLN A 20 -12.70 7.93 11.35
N ALA A 21 -12.01 7.57 10.26
CA ALA A 21 -10.79 8.24 9.85
C ALA A 21 -11.20 9.66 9.44
N SER A 22 -11.09 10.57 10.38
CA SER A 22 -11.03 11.99 10.03
C SER A 22 -9.83 12.18 9.11
N PRO A 23 -9.94 13.01 8.04
CA PRO A 23 -8.79 13.37 7.22
C PRO A 23 -7.70 13.86 8.15
N LEU A 24 -6.42 13.58 7.85
CA LEU A 24 -5.22 14.01 8.59
C LEU A 24 -5.54 15.21 9.48
N ALA A 25 -6.03 14.95 10.68
CA ALA A 25 -6.30 16.00 11.63
C ALA A 25 -4.96 16.64 11.92
N ALA A 26 -4.86 17.92 11.69
CA ALA A 26 -3.73 18.67 12.16
C ALA A 26 -3.50 18.27 13.62
N TYR A 27 -2.31 17.75 13.92
CA TYR A 27 -1.96 17.36 15.28
C TYR A 27 -2.33 18.49 16.22
N PRO A 28 -3.06 18.25 17.32
CA PRO A 28 -3.47 19.32 18.19
C PRO A 28 -2.23 20.08 18.65
N THR A 29 -2.21 21.35 18.37
CA THR A 29 -1.18 22.27 18.84
C THR A 29 -1.24 22.31 20.37
N ASN A 30 -0.18 21.83 21.05
CA ASN A 30 0.08 22.01 22.47
C ASN A 30 -1.11 21.73 23.41
N SER A 31 -1.59 20.50 23.49
CA SER A 31 -2.31 20.08 24.70
C SER A 31 -1.28 19.88 25.80
N VAL A 32 -1.25 20.77 26.76
CA VAL A 32 -0.43 20.61 27.97
C VAL A 32 -0.98 19.40 28.71
N SER A 33 -0.11 18.45 29.11
CA SER A 33 -0.53 17.36 29.99
C SER A 33 -1.16 17.92 31.26
N THR A 34 -2.27 17.33 31.67
CA THR A 34 -2.94 17.64 32.94
C THR A 34 -2.39 16.83 34.10
N ALA A 35 -1.41 15.93 33.85
CA ALA A 35 -0.77 15.17 34.94
C ALA A 35 0.04 16.11 35.83
N ASP A 36 -0.18 16.02 37.13
CA ASP A 36 0.66 16.65 38.15
C ASP A 36 2.01 15.93 38.19
N VAL A 37 2.97 16.40 37.41
CA VAL A 37 4.37 15.98 37.49
C VAL A 37 5.19 17.02 38.24
N ALA A 38 6.22 16.58 38.98
CA ALA A 38 7.13 17.49 39.66
C ALA A 38 7.90 18.38 38.66
N SER A 39 8.45 19.50 39.11
CA SER A 39 9.11 20.48 38.23
C SER A 39 10.34 19.95 37.48
N ASP A 40 10.93 18.85 37.98
CA ASP A 40 12.06 18.13 37.39
C ASP A 40 11.64 16.87 36.62
N GLN A 41 10.31 16.67 36.48
CA GLN A 41 9.72 15.56 35.76
C GLN A 41 9.01 16.03 34.48
N ARG A 42 8.93 15.14 33.49
CA ARG A 42 8.22 15.37 32.25
C ARG A 42 7.56 14.11 31.72
N ILE A 43 6.50 14.28 30.97
CA ILE A 43 5.79 13.18 30.30
C ILE A 43 6.39 12.98 28.92
N ILE A 44 6.67 11.71 28.57
CA ILE A 44 7.08 11.28 27.24
C ILE A 44 6.08 10.24 26.70
N GLY A 45 6.01 10.11 25.38
CA GLY A 45 5.14 9.17 24.67
C GLY A 45 4.85 9.69 23.28
N VAL A 46 4.08 8.94 22.51
CA VAL A 46 3.61 9.36 21.18
C VAL A 46 2.80 10.66 21.30
N TYR A 47 2.05 10.80 22.37
CA TYR A 47 1.40 12.05 22.78
C TYR A 47 1.54 12.22 24.30
N THR A 48 1.37 13.43 24.78
CA THR A 48 1.60 13.80 26.19
C THR A 48 0.39 14.40 26.88
N SER A 49 -0.77 14.53 26.18
CA SER A 49 -2.04 14.90 26.79
C SER A 49 -2.70 13.73 27.51
N ASP A 50 -3.64 14.04 28.41
CA ASP A 50 -4.41 13.01 29.13
C ASP A 50 -5.68 12.56 28.37
N ASP A 51 -5.84 12.97 27.09
CA ASP A 51 -6.97 12.60 26.27
C ASP A 51 -6.88 11.13 25.85
N ALA A 52 -7.93 10.36 26.14
CA ALA A 52 -8.13 9.02 25.61
C ALA A 52 -9.54 8.97 25.03
N SER A 53 -9.68 8.51 23.78
CA SER A 53 -10.92 8.67 23.02
C SER A 53 -11.42 7.38 22.36
N GLY A 54 -10.83 6.25 22.67
CA GLY A 54 -11.23 4.96 22.13
C GLY A 54 -10.71 3.80 22.95
N GLY A 55 -11.15 2.61 22.63
CA GLY A 55 -10.72 1.37 23.26
C GLY A 55 -10.35 0.30 22.26
N PHE A 56 -9.52 -0.64 22.70
CA PHE A 56 -9.11 -1.81 21.96
C PHE A 56 -9.17 -3.05 22.85
N GLY A 57 -9.70 -4.13 22.32
CA GLY A 57 -9.70 -5.44 22.96
C GLY A 57 -9.59 -6.55 21.93
N LEU A 58 -9.45 -7.78 22.40
CA LEU A 58 -9.34 -8.96 21.57
C LEU A 58 -10.62 -9.82 21.64
N PRO A 59 -10.93 -10.58 20.57
CA PRO A 59 -12.15 -11.40 20.52
C PRO A 59 -12.19 -12.52 21.56
N LYS A 60 -11.06 -12.85 22.17
CA LYS A 60 -10.95 -13.95 23.15
C LYS A 60 -10.48 -13.42 24.51
N LYS A 61 -10.96 -14.05 25.57
CA LYS A 61 -10.41 -13.88 26.91
C LYS A 61 -8.97 -14.40 26.95
N GLY A 62 -8.11 -13.72 27.71
CA GLY A 62 -6.70 -14.15 27.81
C GLY A 62 -5.82 -13.15 28.51
N THR A 63 -4.56 -13.50 28.62
CA THR A 63 -3.50 -12.60 29.07
C THR A 63 -2.72 -12.15 27.87
N TYR A 64 -2.62 -10.84 27.70
CA TYR A 64 -2.01 -10.22 26.52
C TYR A 64 -1.03 -9.15 26.95
N SER A 65 0.04 -8.95 26.16
CA SER A 65 0.91 -7.80 26.33
C SER A 65 0.74 -6.86 25.15
N ILE A 66 0.67 -5.56 25.44
CA ILE A 66 0.56 -4.52 24.44
C ILE A 66 1.56 -3.40 24.72
N GLY A 67 2.15 -2.82 23.68
CA GLY A 67 3.13 -1.77 23.83
C GLY A 67 3.15 -0.77 22.70
N ALA A 68 3.43 0.49 23.04
CA ALA A 68 3.62 1.57 22.11
C ALA A 68 5.08 1.61 21.63
N LYS A 69 5.27 1.86 20.34
CA LYS A 69 6.60 2.16 19.78
C LYS A 69 7.02 3.55 20.22
N TRP A 70 8.18 3.64 20.85
CA TRP A 70 8.86 4.90 21.18
C TRP A 70 10.12 5.03 20.35
N GLY A 71 10.02 5.83 19.30
CA GLY A 71 11.13 6.14 18.42
C GLY A 71 12.04 7.23 18.96
N PRO A 72 13.08 7.60 18.20
CA PRO A 72 14.02 8.65 18.57
C PRO A 72 13.35 9.97 18.95
N GLU A 73 12.20 10.30 18.34
CA GLU A 73 11.40 11.49 18.60
C GLU A 73 10.78 11.54 20.01
N VAL A 74 10.47 10.37 20.56
CA VAL A 74 10.00 10.22 21.96
C VAL A 74 11.19 10.25 22.91
N ILE A 75 12.25 9.53 22.56
CA ILE A 75 13.44 9.37 23.42
C ILE A 75 14.23 10.69 23.55
N ALA A 76 14.26 11.50 22.51
CA ALA A 76 14.87 12.84 22.60
C ALA A 76 14.28 13.70 23.72
N LYS A 77 13.00 13.52 24.03
CA LYS A 77 12.33 14.21 25.15
C LYS A 77 12.73 13.65 26.52
N ALA A 78 13.39 12.49 26.55
CA ALA A 78 13.92 11.87 27.76
C ALA A 78 15.42 12.15 27.99
N ASP A 79 16.08 12.91 27.11
CA ASP A 79 17.55 13.04 27.07
C ASP A 79 18.15 13.42 28.42
N GLY A 80 19.13 12.62 28.85
CA GLY A 80 19.79 12.75 30.15
C GLY A 80 18.92 12.47 31.37
N GLY A 81 17.63 12.15 31.19
CA GLY A 81 16.71 11.77 32.26
C GLY A 81 16.56 10.26 32.41
N LYS A 82 15.85 9.85 33.46
CA LYS A 82 15.54 8.44 33.73
C LYS A 82 14.04 8.24 33.78
N LEU A 83 13.53 7.23 33.06
CA LEU A 83 12.15 6.82 33.19
C LEU A 83 11.91 6.25 34.60
N ILE A 84 11.00 6.88 35.34
CA ILE A 84 10.67 6.49 36.70
C ILE A 84 9.29 5.85 36.85
N LYS A 85 8.36 6.13 35.91
CA LYS A 85 7.03 5.53 35.89
C LYS A 85 6.56 5.26 34.45
N ILE A 86 5.70 4.26 34.32
CA ILE A 86 4.87 4.04 33.13
C ILE A 86 3.43 4.35 33.48
N ARG A 87 2.77 5.13 32.63
CA ARG A 87 1.35 5.47 32.70
C ARG A 87 0.61 4.79 31.56
N PHE A 88 -0.59 4.30 31.82
CA PHE A 88 -1.47 3.73 30.79
C PHE A 88 -2.92 3.97 31.13
N TYR A 89 -3.75 4.11 30.11
CA TYR A 89 -5.20 4.31 30.26
C TYR A 89 -5.95 3.00 30.00
N LEU A 90 -6.89 2.69 30.87
CA LEU A 90 -7.84 1.60 30.69
C LEU A 90 -9.25 2.17 30.50
N THR A 91 -9.97 1.69 29.49
CA THR A 91 -11.38 2.10 29.25
C THR A 91 -12.33 1.51 30.30
N GLU A 92 -11.99 0.35 30.84
CA GLU A 92 -12.66 -0.31 31.96
C GLU A 92 -11.62 -0.91 32.91
N LYS A 93 -12.04 -1.27 34.12
CA LYS A 93 -11.15 -1.98 35.05
C LYS A 93 -10.74 -3.34 34.49
N ALA A 94 -9.45 -3.59 34.39
CA ALA A 94 -8.85 -4.87 34.00
C ALA A 94 -7.59 -5.14 34.81
N PRO A 95 -7.32 -6.37 35.27
CA PRO A 95 -6.08 -6.70 35.96
C PRO A 95 -4.87 -6.47 35.04
N VAL A 96 -3.82 -5.83 35.59
CA VAL A 96 -2.53 -5.66 34.91
C VAL A 96 -1.45 -6.33 35.76
N ASN A 97 -0.74 -7.29 35.18
CA ASN A 97 0.26 -8.08 35.91
C ASN A 97 1.59 -7.33 36.03
N ARG A 98 1.99 -6.64 34.96
CA ARG A 98 3.29 -5.96 34.89
C ARG A 98 3.29 -4.89 33.81
N VAL A 99 4.16 -3.90 33.97
CA VAL A 99 4.57 -2.98 32.91
C VAL A 99 5.98 -3.34 32.44
N PHE A 100 6.36 -2.88 31.25
CA PHE A 100 7.68 -3.18 30.70
C PHE A 100 8.22 -2.06 29.80
N VAL A 101 9.54 -2.05 29.65
CA VAL A 101 10.27 -1.38 28.56
C VAL A 101 11.15 -2.41 27.89
N ALA A 102 11.21 -2.40 26.58
CA ALA A 102 12.05 -3.27 25.77
C ALA A 102 12.73 -2.46 24.67
N THR A 103 13.84 -2.92 24.15
CA THR A 103 14.37 -2.44 22.86
C THR A 103 13.64 -3.16 21.73
N VAL A 104 13.54 -2.54 20.56
CA VAL A 104 13.07 -3.19 19.34
C VAL A 104 14.27 -3.67 18.56
N ASP A 105 14.31 -4.97 18.25
CA ASP A 105 15.38 -5.55 17.45
C ASP A 105 15.34 -4.97 16.01
N PRO A 106 16.43 -4.41 15.50
CA PRO A 106 16.42 -3.73 14.19
C PRO A 106 16.22 -4.68 13.00
N THR A 107 16.49 -5.97 13.18
CA THR A 107 16.36 -6.97 12.12
C THR A 107 14.95 -7.56 12.06
N THR A 108 14.42 -7.96 13.22
CA THR A 108 13.09 -8.60 13.32
C THR A 108 11.97 -7.60 13.51
N GLN A 109 12.29 -6.34 13.84
CA GLN A 109 11.34 -5.26 14.14
C GLN A 109 10.38 -5.58 15.31
N ILE A 110 10.72 -6.53 16.17
CA ILE A 110 9.90 -6.91 17.33
C ILE A 110 10.60 -6.57 18.66
N PRO A 111 9.84 -6.40 19.78
CA PRO A 111 10.40 -6.13 21.09
C PRO A 111 11.30 -7.25 21.60
N ALA A 112 12.45 -6.86 22.14
CA ALA A 112 13.46 -7.73 22.75
C ALA A 112 14.09 -7.06 24.00
N ASN A 113 14.89 -7.78 24.77
CA ASN A 113 15.61 -7.25 25.95
C ASN A 113 14.70 -6.52 26.96
N PHE A 114 13.68 -7.21 27.42
CA PHE A 114 12.66 -6.65 28.32
C PHE A 114 13.17 -6.34 29.71
N THR A 115 12.80 -5.18 30.25
CA THR A 115 12.83 -4.82 31.65
C THR A 115 11.40 -4.75 32.18
N TYR A 116 11.06 -5.54 33.17
CA TYR A 116 9.71 -5.66 33.73
C TYR A 116 9.59 -5.04 35.12
N GLN A 117 8.43 -4.46 35.41
CA GLN A 117 8.00 -4.07 36.74
C GLN A 117 6.64 -4.70 37.04
N THR A 118 6.55 -5.51 38.08
CA THR A 118 5.27 -6.10 38.55
C THR A 118 4.36 -5.02 39.09
N VAL A 119 3.08 -5.10 38.74
CA VAL A 119 2.00 -4.25 39.25
C VAL A 119 1.43 -4.91 40.51
N THR A 120 1.50 -4.20 41.64
CA THR A 120 1.00 -4.69 42.95
C THR A 120 -0.32 -4.06 43.32
N ASP A 121 -0.59 -2.86 42.82
CA ASP A 121 -1.78 -2.11 43.12
C ASP A 121 -2.95 -2.49 42.18
N GLU A 122 -4.16 -2.35 42.72
CA GLU A 122 -5.36 -2.60 41.94
C GLU A 122 -5.54 -1.51 40.85
N THR A 123 -5.69 -1.93 39.61
CA THR A 123 -5.91 -1.02 38.45
C THR A 123 -7.37 -0.56 38.39
N LYS A 124 -7.60 0.58 37.76
CA LYS A 124 -8.92 1.22 37.61
C LYS A 124 -9.16 1.66 36.16
N ALA A 125 -10.40 1.92 35.80
CA ALA A 125 -10.71 2.68 34.59
C ALA A 125 -10.10 4.09 34.69
N GLY A 126 -9.61 4.61 33.56
CA GLY A 126 -8.85 5.85 33.51
C GLY A 126 -7.33 5.62 33.56
N TRP A 127 -6.60 6.69 33.87
CA TRP A 127 -5.14 6.64 33.96
C TRP A 127 -4.65 5.87 35.21
N ASN A 128 -3.71 4.98 34.99
CA ASN A 128 -2.97 4.22 36.00
C ASN A 128 -1.49 4.56 35.89
N GLU A 129 -0.77 4.62 37.00
CA GLU A 129 0.66 4.90 37.07
C GLU A 129 1.36 3.80 37.83
N VAL A 130 2.44 3.26 37.29
CA VAL A 130 3.29 2.24 37.94
C VAL A 130 4.71 2.76 38.04
N ALA A 131 5.17 2.93 39.26
CA ALA A 131 6.55 3.31 39.54
C ALA A 131 7.52 2.15 39.25
N LEU A 132 8.63 2.46 38.60
CA LEU A 132 9.69 1.50 38.36
C LEU A 132 10.58 1.40 39.60
N SER A 133 10.81 0.20 40.11
CA SER A 133 11.72 -0.05 41.25
C SER A 133 13.18 0.33 40.94
N THR A 134 13.56 0.24 39.67
CA THR A 134 14.83 0.71 39.12
C THR A 134 14.53 1.64 37.96
N PRO A 135 14.90 2.93 38.06
CA PRO A 135 14.73 3.86 36.93
C PRO A 135 15.43 3.37 35.68
N TYR A 136 14.80 3.51 34.53
CA TYR A 136 15.31 3.05 33.24
C TYR A 136 16.00 4.20 32.48
N GLU A 137 17.21 3.95 31.99
CA GLU A 137 17.98 4.91 31.20
C GLU A 137 17.86 4.55 29.70
N PHE A 138 17.46 5.53 28.88
CA PHE A 138 17.40 5.36 27.44
C PHE A 138 18.75 5.67 26.79
N VAL A 139 19.08 4.94 25.73
CA VAL A 139 20.14 5.31 24.81
C VAL A 139 19.54 6.25 23.77
N ASN A 140 19.95 7.52 23.78
CA ASN A 140 19.50 8.53 22.82
C ASN A 140 20.57 8.72 21.74
N ASP A 141 20.66 7.76 20.83
CA ASP A 141 21.61 7.72 19.69
C ASP A 141 20.98 8.12 18.35
N GLY A 142 19.69 8.47 18.35
CA GLY A 142 18.92 8.82 17.15
C GLY A 142 18.46 7.61 16.32
N SER A 143 18.73 6.38 16.76
CA SER A 143 18.42 5.16 16.02
C SER A 143 17.68 4.10 16.84
N THR A 144 18.00 3.98 18.13
CA THR A 144 17.42 2.96 19.02
C THR A 144 15.92 3.20 19.22
N ILE A 145 15.14 2.17 18.94
CA ILE A 145 13.67 2.17 19.11
C ILE A 145 13.33 1.35 20.36
N TYR A 146 12.36 1.82 21.12
CA TYR A 146 11.86 1.16 22.30
C TYR A 146 10.39 0.77 22.16
N CYS A 147 9.98 -0.22 22.95
CA CYS A 147 8.59 -0.58 23.18
C CYS A 147 8.29 -0.42 24.66
N ALA A 148 7.36 0.44 25.02
CA ALA A 148 6.88 0.58 26.38
C ALA A 148 5.42 0.12 26.46
N GLY A 149 5.11 -0.71 27.46
CA GLY A 149 3.81 -1.35 27.49
C GLY A 149 3.46 -2.02 28.82
N TYR A 150 2.38 -2.81 28.75
CA TYR A 150 1.90 -3.56 29.90
C TYR A 150 1.28 -4.91 29.49
N GLU A 151 1.27 -5.85 30.45
CA GLU A 151 0.59 -7.14 30.33
C GLU A 151 -0.70 -7.09 31.15
N TYR A 152 -1.82 -7.35 30.51
CA TYR A 152 -3.14 -7.28 31.11
C TYR A 152 -3.94 -8.58 30.92
N VAL A 153 -4.96 -8.77 31.79
CA VAL A 153 -5.90 -9.87 31.67
C VAL A 153 -7.23 -9.34 31.13
N GLN A 154 -7.62 -9.83 29.97
CA GLN A 154 -8.92 -9.57 29.39
C GLN A 154 -9.91 -10.64 29.84
N GLU A 155 -10.86 -10.26 30.69
CA GLU A 155 -11.84 -11.19 31.27
C GLU A 155 -13.11 -11.37 30.43
N LYS A 156 -13.32 -10.50 29.43
CA LYS A 156 -14.48 -10.51 28.53
C LYS A 156 -14.05 -10.61 27.08
N GLU A 157 -14.92 -11.16 26.25
CA GLU A 157 -14.78 -11.15 24.79
C GLU A 157 -15.33 -9.81 24.28
N VAL A 158 -14.46 -8.82 24.09
CA VAL A 158 -14.81 -7.46 23.66
C VAL A 158 -13.77 -6.89 22.73
N THR A 159 -14.20 -6.08 21.78
CA THR A 159 -13.33 -5.49 20.77
C THR A 159 -13.01 -4.01 21.01
N ASP A 160 -13.74 -3.36 21.91
CA ASP A 160 -13.65 -1.92 22.22
C ASP A 160 -13.10 -1.58 23.61
N GLY A 161 -12.46 -2.54 24.27
CA GLY A 161 -11.82 -2.38 25.59
C GLY A 161 -10.98 -3.60 25.92
N PRO A 162 -10.16 -3.62 27.02
CA PRO A 162 -9.97 -2.56 28.03
C PRO A 162 -8.84 -1.56 27.71
N VAL A 163 -8.08 -1.76 26.62
CA VAL A 163 -6.89 -0.96 26.28
C VAL A 163 -7.34 0.42 25.77
N GLY A 164 -6.81 1.50 26.36
CA GLY A 164 -7.12 2.85 25.94
C GLY A 164 -6.35 3.29 24.69
N LEU A 165 -7.01 4.02 23.82
CA LEU A 165 -6.48 4.59 22.57
C LEU A 165 -6.67 6.10 22.53
N ASN A 166 -5.86 6.78 21.71
CA ASN A 166 -6.10 8.15 21.28
C ASN A 166 -6.29 8.20 19.77
N ASN A 167 -7.54 8.38 19.33
CA ASN A 167 -7.93 8.39 17.92
C ASN A 167 -7.45 9.63 17.14
N ALA A 168 -6.97 10.66 17.81
CA ALA A 168 -6.37 11.83 17.16
C ALA A 168 -4.98 11.55 16.56
N TYR A 169 -4.34 10.45 16.98
CA TYR A 169 -3.00 10.02 16.54
C TYR A 169 -3.11 8.69 15.81
N VAL A 170 -3.51 8.70 14.57
CA VAL A 170 -3.67 7.51 13.72
C VAL A 170 -2.40 7.24 12.93
N GLY A 171 -2.18 5.99 12.53
CA GLY A 171 -1.01 5.59 11.76
C GLY A 171 0.20 5.20 12.59
N GLN A 172 0.00 4.95 13.90
CA GLN A 172 1.05 4.53 14.79
C GLN A 172 1.36 3.04 14.68
N VAL A 173 2.59 2.67 15.04
CA VAL A 173 2.99 1.27 15.21
C VAL A 173 2.84 0.90 16.68
N SER A 174 2.15 -0.19 16.91
CA SER A 174 1.97 -0.80 18.23
C SER A 174 2.38 -2.27 18.20
N TYR A 175 2.72 -2.81 19.34
CA TYR A 175 3.13 -4.20 19.49
C TYR A 175 2.10 -4.97 20.29
N LEU A 176 1.79 -6.18 19.86
CA LEU A 176 0.87 -7.09 20.54
C LEU A 176 1.54 -8.44 20.74
N PHE A 177 1.48 -8.98 21.96
CA PHE A 177 1.88 -10.36 22.26
C PHE A 177 0.64 -11.23 22.36
N VAL A 178 0.50 -12.14 21.42
CA VAL A 178 -0.62 -13.08 21.30
C VAL A 178 -0.08 -14.44 20.83
N ASP A 179 -0.69 -15.54 21.27
CA ASP A 179 -0.31 -16.91 20.89
C ASP A 179 1.22 -17.20 20.99
N ASN A 180 1.86 -16.68 22.04
CA ASN A 180 3.29 -16.78 22.30
C ASN A 180 4.23 -16.09 21.31
N ASN A 181 3.71 -15.16 20.51
CA ASN A 181 4.52 -14.36 19.57
C ASN A 181 4.25 -12.87 19.74
N TRP A 182 5.29 -12.07 19.55
CA TRP A 182 5.17 -10.64 19.32
C TRP A 182 4.84 -10.39 17.85
N ASP A 183 3.86 -9.54 17.62
CA ASP A 183 3.50 -9.03 16.32
C ASP A 183 3.42 -7.50 16.38
N PHE A 184 3.53 -6.83 15.25
CA PHE A 184 3.36 -5.38 15.18
C PHE A 184 2.10 -5.05 14.40
N MET A 185 1.38 -4.03 14.85
CA MET A 185 0.18 -3.51 14.22
C MET A 185 0.48 -2.11 13.70
N GLU A 186 0.38 -1.95 12.38
CA GLU A 186 0.54 -0.65 11.74
C GLU A 186 -0.82 0.03 11.51
N GLY A 187 -0.81 1.35 11.40
CA GLY A 187 -2.01 2.13 11.11
C GLY A 187 -3.01 2.23 12.28
N MET A 188 -2.64 1.76 13.45
CA MET A 188 -3.46 1.84 14.65
C MET A 188 -3.56 3.28 15.20
N PRO A 189 -4.64 3.64 15.91
CA PRO A 189 -4.61 4.76 16.82
C PRO A 189 -3.53 4.59 17.88
N ALA A 190 -2.97 5.69 18.35
CA ALA A 190 -1.93 5.63 19.38
C ALA A 190 -2.44 4.98 20.66
N LEU A 191 -1.71 4.03 21.20
CA LEU A 191 -1.97 3.48 22.53
C LEU A 191 -1.81 4.56 23.58
N ALA A 192 -2.74 4.61 24.53
CA ALA A 192 -2.70 5.54 25.65
C ALA A 192 -1.65 5.08 26.70
N ILE A 193 -0.37 5.13 26.29
CA ILE A 193 0.80 4.75 27.09
C ILE A 193 1.79 5.91 27.10
N GLN A 194 2.21 6.29 28.30
CA GLN A 194 3.14 7.39 28.56
C GLN A 194 4.22 6.99 29.57
N GLY A 195 5.34 7.68 29.53
CA GLY A 195 6.39 7.58 30.55
C GLY A 195 6.52 8.87 31.35
N ILE A 196 6.86 8.78 32.63
CA ILE A 196 7.33 9.92 33.43
C ILE A 196 8.82 9.79 33.57
N VAL A 197 9.54 10.80 33.08
CA VAL A 197 11.01 10.91 33.14
C VAL A 197 11.37 11.97 34.16
N GLU A 198 12.35 11.66 35.02
CA GLU A 198 12.92 12.56 36.02
C GLU A 198 14.34 12.98 35.64
N GLY A 199 14.69 14.26 35.87
CA GLY A 199 15.99 14.81 35.49
C GLY A 199 16.19 14.95 34.00
N GLY A 200 17.43 15.23 33.60
CA GLY A 200 17.81 15.56 32.23
C GLY A 200 17.23 16.90 31.75
N GLN A 201 17.54 17.29 30.54
CA GLN A 201 17.02 18.51 29.90
C GLN A 201 16.76 18.27 28.43
N VAL A 202 15.63 18.75 27.93
CA VAL A 202 15.40 18.81 26.49
C VAL A 202 16.38 19.83 25.90
N GLU A 203 17.00 19.51 24.80
CA GLU A 203 17.91 20.43 24.15
C GLU A 203 17.16 21.70 23.66
N LYS A 204 17.85 22.84 23.74
CA LYS A 204 17.28 24.10 23.29
C LYS A 204 16.87 24.03 21.81
N THR A 205 17.73 23.50 20.96
CA THR A 205 17.47 23.29 19.53
C THR A 205 17.82 21.86 19.14
N HIS A 206 16.81 21.07 18.85
CA HIS A 206 16.96 19.70 18.39
C HIS A 206 15.91 19.42 17.33
N ILE A 207 16.33 18.90 16.18
CA ILE A 207 15.43 18.54 15.08
C ILE A 207 15.67 17.11 14.64
N ALA A 208 14.63 16.43 14.18
CA ALA A 208 14.70 15.09 13.65
C ALA A 208 14.32 15.07 12.16
N LEU A 209 14.98 14.18 11.43
CA LEU A 209 14.63 13.76 10.07
C LEU A 209 13.91 12.42 10.19
N ASN A 210 12.56 12.44 10.23
CA ASN A 210 11.75 11.25 10.52
C ASN A 210 11.55 10.37 9.29
N TYR A 211 11.35 11.01 8.12
CA TYR A 211 11.15 10.31 6.86
C TYR A 211 11.91 11.00 5.73
N PHE A 212 12.41 10.16 4.81
CA PHE A 212 13.07 10.61 3.60
C PHE A 212 12.82 9.60 2.48
N ALA A 213 12.27 10.05 1.37
CA ALA A 213 12.10 9.24 0.17
C ALA A 213 12.28 10.08 -1.09
N PRO A 214 13.19 9.71 -2.00
CA PRO A 214 13.24 10.26 -3.34
C PRO A 214 12.06 9.74 -4.17
N LYS A 215 11.77 10.40 -5.28
CA LYS A 215 10.98 9.78 -6.34
C LYS A 215 11.71 8.51 -6.79
N PRO A 216 11.02 7.36 -6.96
CA PRO A 216 11.68 6.08 -7.26
C PRO A 216 12.41 6.03 -8.60
N TYR A 217 12.01 6.89 -9.55
CA TYR A 217 12.58 6.98 -10.89
C TYR A 217 12.71 8.42 -11.32
N ASP A 218 13.91 8.87 -11.65
CA ASP A 218 14.19 10.20 -12.19
C ASP A 218 14.99 10.11 -13.50
N LYS A 219 14.72 11.06 -14.40
CA LYS A 219 15.39 11.12 -15.70
C LYS A 219 16.79 11.66 -15.52
N ALA A 220 17.77 11.06 -16.19
CA ALA A 220 19.14 11.59 -16.25
C ALA A 220 19.12 13.05 -16.71
N ASP A 221 19.99 13.88 -16.15
CA ASP A 221 20.06 15.33 -16.38
C ASP A 221 18.81 16.13 -15.92
N GLY A 222 17.93 15.49 -15.12
CA GLY A 222 16.76 16.10 -14.52
C GLY A 222 16.99 16.62 -13.11
N GLU A 223 15.88 16.83 -12.41
CA GLU A 223 15.85 17.19 -10.98
C GLU A 223 15.32 16.02 -10.18
N ILE A 224 15.94 15.74 -9.04
CA ILE A 224 15.42 14.79 -8.07
C ILE A 224 14.51 15.50 -7.08
N ASN A 225 13.35 14.88 -6.81
CA ASN A 225 12.38 15.33 -5.83
C ASN A 225 12.35 14.36 -4.65
N CYS A 226 12.70 14.86 -3.47
CA CYS A 226 12.73 14.08 -2.25
C CYS A 226 11.64 14.53 -1.28
N GLN A 227 10.75 13.64 -0.90
CA GLN A 227 9.82 13.88 0.19
C GLN A 227 10.54 13.77 1.52
N ILE A 228 10.33 14.73 2.40
CA ILE A 228 11.04 14.85 3.68
C ILE A 228 10.02 15.13 4.77
N THR A 229 10.10 14.37 5.87
CA THR A 229 9.33 14.68 7.08
C THR A 229 10.28 15.02 8.22
N MET A 230 10.06 16.18 8.82
CA MET A 230 10.87 16.72 9.90
C MET A 230 10.03 17.13 11.10
N GLN A 231 10.67 17.20 12.26
CA GLN A 231 10.05 17.61 13.51
C GLN A 231 11.04 18.40 14.38
N ASN A 232 10.55 19.44 15.07
CA ASN A 232 11.29 20.03 16.18
C ASN A 232 11.09 19.22 17.45
N LEU A 233 12.18 18.77 18.05
CA LEU A 233 12.21 18.03 19.32
C LEU A 233 12.77 18.89 20.46
N GLY A 234 13.34 20.04 20.14
CA GLY A 234 13.91 20.98 21.11
C GLY A 234 12.86 21.91 21.71
N GLU A 235 13.28 22.70 22.70
CA GLU A 235 12.45 23.74 23.33
C GLU A 235 12.13 24.89 22.39
N GLU A 236 13.07 25.23 21.50
CA GLU A 236 12.95 26.32 20.53
C GLU A 236 13.01 25.78 19.10
N ILE A 237 12.18 26.35 18.21
CA ILE A 237 12.29 26.08 16.78
C ILE A 237 13.51 26.83 16.24
N PRO A 238 14.50 26.14 15.64
CA PRO A 238 15.69 26.79 15.11
C PRO A 238 15.33 27.73 13.95
N GLN A 239 16.04 28.85 13.84
CA GLN A 239 15.85 29.81 12.76
C GLN A 239 16.34 29.29 11.42
N LYS A 240 17.40 28.47 11.46
CA LYS A 240 17.99 27.88 10.26
C LYS A 240 18.47 26.47 10.53
N TYR A 241 18.21 25.57 9.58
CA TYR A 241 18.86 24.28 9.51
C TYR A 241 19.21 23.94 8.07
N THR A 242 20.22 23.10 7.88
CA THR A 242 20.70 22.68 6.57
C THR A 242 20.66 21.17 6.47
N LEU A 243 19.99 20.64 5.45
CA LEU A 243 20.12 19.26 5.04
C LEU A 243 21.22 19.13 3.98
N GLN A 244 22.00 18.06 4.08
CA GLN A 244 23.01 17.67 3.09
C GLN A 244 22.56 16.39 2.42
N PHE A 245 22.70 16.33 1.10
CA PHE A 245 22.37 15.16 0.29
C PHE A 245 23.65 14.61 -0.36
N ALA A 246 23.74 13.27 -0.39
CA ALA A 246 24.82 12.57 -1.06
C ALA A 246 24.23 11.43 -1.92
N ILE A 247 24.72 11.29 -3.16
CA ILE A 247 24.39 10.18 -4.05
C ILE A 247 25.61 9.28 -4.15
N ASP A 248 25.43 7.98 -3.91
CA ASP A 248 26.47 6.95 -3.86
C ASP A 248 27.69 7.38 -3.01
N GLY A 249 27.39 8.01 -1.85
CA GLY A 249 28.39 8.52 -0.93
C GLY A 249 29.04 9.85 -1.30
N THR A 250 28.75 10.40 -2.49
CA THR A 250 29.29 11.69 -2.94
C THR A 250 28.31 12.81 -2.67
N GLN A 251 28.70 13.83 -1.90
CA GLN A 251 27.88 14.99 -1.65
C GLN A 251 27.50 15.67 -2.96
N CYS A 252 26.20 15.92 -3.16
CA CYS A 252 25.68 16.50 -4.40
C CYS A 252 24.89 17.79 -4.18
N ALA A 253 24.24 17.96 -3.03
CA ALA A 253 23.41 19.14 -2.76
C ALA A 253 23.32 19.46 -1.27
N THR A 254 22.83 20.68 -0.99
CA THR A 254 22.37 21.12 0.33
C THR A 254 21.06 21.90 0.17
N ALA A 255 20.19 21.84 1.17
CA ALA A 255 18.98 22.65 1.24
C ALA A 255 18.83 23.27 2.62
N ASP A 256 18.60 24.59 2.63
CA ASP A 256 18.33 25.34 3.86
C ASP A 256 16.82 25.44 4.09
N ASN A 257 16.36 25.02 5.27
CA ASN A 257 14.95 25.05 5.68
C ASN A 257 13.97 24.48 4.63
N PRO A 258 14.22 23.30 4.04
CA PRO A 258 13.36 22.78 2.98
C PRO A 258 11.93 22.46 3.46
N VAL A 259 11.75 22.27 4.78
CA VAL A 259 10.47 22.01 5.43
C VAL A 259 10.27 22.99 6.57
N GLU A 260 9.07 23.53 6.74
CA GLU A 260 8.72 24.35 7.91
C GLU A 260 8.72 23.45 9.16
N LEU A 261 9.59 23.76 10.13
CA LEU A 261 9.66 23.01 11.37
C LEU A 261 8.53 23.38 12.33
N LYS A 262 7.94 22.37 12.95
CA LYS A 262 6.96 22.47 14.04
C LYS A 262 7.27 21.46 15.13
N ASN A 263 6.62 21.57 16.29
CA ASN A 263 6.77 20.62 17.39
C ASN A 263 6.07 19.25 17.11
N TYR A 264 5.54 19.10 15.91
CA TYR A 264 4.97 17.89 15.35
C TYR A 264 5.54 17.67 13.95
N GLU A 265 5.36 16.48 13.41
CA GLU A 265 5.84 16.12 12.09
C GLU A 265 5.24 17.00 11.00
N THR A 266 6.09 17.56 10.17
CA THR A 266 5.72 18.31 8.97
C THR A 266 6.43 17.73 7.77
N THR A 267 5.70 17.63 6.66
CA THR A 267 6.22 17.09 5.41
C THR A 267 6.39 18.20 4.37
N GLY A 268 7.46 18.14 3.64
CA GLY A 268 7.77 19.02 2.51
C GLY A 268 8.60 18.29 1.46
N THR A 269 9.07 19.04 0.49
CA THR A 269 9.87 18.51 -0.62
C THR A 269 11.17 19.30 -0.76
N ALA A 270 12.29 18.58 -0.91
CA ALA A 270 13.54 19.15 -1.40
C ALA A 270 13.74 18.74 -2.86
N THR A 271 14.05 19.73 -3.70
CA THR A 271 14.31 19.53 -5.13
C THR A 271 15.68 20.08 -5.47
N PHE A 272 16.49 19.31 -6.19
CA PHE A 272 17.80 19.74 -6.68
C PHE A 272 18.20 19.00 -7.95
N ALA A 273 19.10 19.62 -8.74
CA ALA A 273 19.58 19.01 -9.97
C ALA A 273 20.39 17.73 -9.70
N LEU A 274 20.17 16.71 -10.50
CA LEU A 274 21.00 15.52 -10.47
C LEU A 274 22.44 15.83 -10.92
N PRO A 275 23.46 15.22 -10.29
CA PRO A 275 24.83 15.33 -10.77
C PRO A 275 24.96 14.82 -12.21
N ALA A 276 25.67 15.56 -13.05
CA ALA A 276 25.93 15.13 -14.42
C ALA A 276 26.73 13.81 -14.46
N GLY A 277 26.36 12.92 -15.40
CA GLY A 277 27.10 11.69 -15.65
C GLY A 277 26.76 10.52 -14.71
N LEU A 278 25.66 10.59 -13.97
CA LEU A 278 25.12 9.40 -13.29
C LEU A 278 24.75 8.34 -14.32
N ALA A 279 25.14 7.10 -14.06
CA ALA A 279 24.80 5.98 -14.92
C ALA A 279 23.29 5.67 -14.88
N ILE A 280 22.76 5.05 -15.93
CA ILE A 280 21.40 4.46 -15.85
C ILE A 280 21.45 3.29 -14.87
N GLY A 281 20.47 3.19 -13.99
CA GLY A 281 20.39 2.11 -13.01
C GLY A 281 19.98 2.59 -11.63
N GLN A 282 20.16 1.71 -10.65
CA GLN A 282 19.82 1.99 -9.25
C GLN A 282 20.97 2.72 -8.54
N HIS A 283 20.62 3.78 -7.82
CA HIS A 283 21.49 4.58 -6.97
C HIS A 283 20.98 4.64 -5.54
N THR A 284 21.87 4.97 -4.62
CA THR A 284 21.51 5.31 -3.25
C THR A 284 21.59 6.81 -3.03
N ILE A 285 20.65 7.35 -2.28
CA ILE A 285 20.69 8.74 -1.84
C ILE A 285 20.56 8.81 -0.33
N THR A 286 21.40 9.62 0.29
CA THR A 286 21.40 9.85 1.73
C THR A 286 21.08 11.31 2.01
N ALA A 287 20.17 11.56 2.95
CA ALA A 287 19.90 12.87 3.52
C ALA A 287 20.32 12.89 4.99
N LYS A 288 21.03 13.93 5.42
CA LYS A 288 21.39 14.13 6.82
C LYS A 288 21.25 15.58 7.23
N ILE A 289 21.02 15.81 8.53
CA ILE A 289 21.06 17.15 9.12
C ILE A 289 22.53 17.55 9.25
N ALA A 290 22.97 18.52 8.47
CA ALA A 290 24.35 18.98 8.46
C ALA A 290 24.62 20.08 9.51
N SER A 291 23.64 20.98 9.73
CA SER A 291 23.77 22.03 10.76
C SER A 291 22.40 22.50 11.27
N VAL A 292 22.39 22.99 12.50
CA VAL A 292 21.27 23.67 13.15
C VAL A 292 21.78 25.01 13.71
N ASN A 293 21.22 26.12 13.26
CA ASN A 293 21.69 27.48 13.59
C ASN A 293 23.20 27.71 13.33
N GLY A 294 23.76 27.00 12.32
CA GLY A 294 25.16 27.10 11.92
C GLY A 294 26.13 26.20 12.68
N GLU A 295 25.65 25.45 13.66
CA GLU A 295 26.45 24.47 14.43
C GLU A 295 26.11 23.03 14.02
N ALA A 296 27.05 22.11 14.20
CA ALA A 296 26.79 20.68 13.99
C ALA A 296 25.76 20.19 15.01
N PRO A 297 24.76 19.41 14.60
CA PRO A 297 23.79 18.86 15.55
C PRO A 297 24.48 17.84 16.47
N LYS A 298 24.02 17.73 17.72
CA LYS A 298 24.51 16.73 18.68
C LYS A 298 24.19 15.32 18.19
N ILE A 299 22.99 15.14 17.62
CA ILE A 299 22.54 13.91 16.97
C ILE A 299 22.30 14.23 15.50
N SER A 300 23.05 13.58 14.61
CA SER A 300 22.87 13.75 13.17
C SER A 300 21.96 12.63 12.66
N TYR A 301 20.68 12.95 12.48
CA TYR A 301 19.76 12.03 11.81
C TYR A 301 20.13 11.89 10.35
N GLU A 302 20.26 10.65 9.92
CA GLU A 302 20.60 10.28 8.55
C GLU A 302 19.60 9.23 8.05
N LYS A 303 19.11 9.40 6.83
CA LYS A 303 18.23 8.46 6.14
C LYS A 303 18.77 8.17 4.76
N THR A 304 18.79 6.90 4.40
CA THR A 304 19.21 6.44 3.07
C THR A 304 18.04 5.79 2.35
N ALA A 305 17.90 6.08 1.07
CA ALA A 305 16.89 5.50 0.19
C ALA A 305 17.50 5.13 -1.16
N ARG A 306 16.78 4.30 -1.93
CA ARG A 306 17.16 3.90 -3.28
C ARG A 306 16.28 4.61 -4.30
N PHE A 307 16.83 4.92 -5.46
CA PHE A 307 16.10 5.44 -6.60
C PHE A 307 16.78 4.99 -7.90
N ASN A 308 16.09 5.13 -9.03
CA ASN A 308 16.59 4.70 -10.31
C ASN A 308 16.74 5.89 -11.26
N ILE A 309 17.82 5.90 -12.03
CA ILE A 309 18.04 6.84 -13.12
C ILE A 309 17.73 6.17 -14.45
N TYR A 310 17.01 6.88 -15.32
CA TYR A 310 16.69 6.44 -16.68
C TYR A 310 16.94 7.54 -17.71
N ASN A 311 17.06 7.18 -19.01
CA ASN A 311 17.20 8.12 -20.12
C ASN A 311 15.94 8.20 -20.96
N ASN A 312 15.38 7.04 -21.31
CA ASN A 312 14.32 6.93 -22.29
C ASN A 312 13.08 6.27 -21.70
N GLU A 313 11.93 6.77 -22.08
CA GLU A 313 10.63 6.23 -21.72
C GLU A 313 9.68 6.33 -22.92
N LEU A 314 8.62 5.54 -22.90
CA LEU A 314 7.48 5.58 -23.82
C LEU A 314 6.27 6.21 -23.12
N PRO A 315 5.26 6.62 -23.88
CA PRO A 315 4.00 7.04 -23.26
C PRO A 315 3.38 5.91 -22.42
N ARG A 316 2.94 6.26 -21.21
CA ARG A 316 2.13 5.36 -20.37
C ARG A 316 0.80 5.09 -21.07
N GLN A 317 0.45 3.83 -21.26
CA GLN A 317 -0.83 3.41 -21.81
C GLN A 317 -1.87 3.33 -20.69
N LYS A 318 -1.66 2.42 -19.74
CA LYS A 318 -2.55 2.26 -18.58
C LYS A 318 -1.77 1.95 -17.31
N PHE A 319 -2.40 2.25 -16.18
CA PHE A 319 -1.98 1.74 -14.89
C PHE A 319 -2.72 0.42 -14.60
N LEU A 320 -2.09 -0.48 -13.85
CA LEU A 320 -2.72 -1.73 -13.44
C LEU A 320 -3.40 -1.55 -12.08
N ILE A 321 -4.65 -2.01 -11.97
CA ILE A 321 -5.33 -2.22 -10.69
C ILE A 321 -5.62 -3.72 -10.55
N GLU A 322 -5.10 -4.34 -9.50
CA GLU A 322 -5.43 -5.70 -9.10
C GLU A 322 -6.17 -5.63 -7.76
N GLN A 323 -7.47 -5.92 -7.78
CA GLN A 323 -8.36 -5.84 -6.63
C GLN A 323 -8.60 -7.23 -6.04
N ALA A 324 -8.35 -7.42 -4.74
CA ALA A 324 -8.87 -8.56 -3.99
C ALA A 324 -10.28 -8.24 -3.49
N THR A 325 -11.24 -9.09 -3.82
CA THR A 325 -12.65 -8.94 -3.50
C THR A 325 -13.30 -10.28 -3.19
N SER A 326 -14.57 -10.32 -2.79
CA SER A 326 -15.38 -11.53 -2.70
C SER A 326 -16.86 -11.17 -2.66
N THR A 327 -17.70 -12.05 -3.19
CA THR A 327 -19.15 -11.92 -3.13
C THR A 327 -19.69 -11.93 -1.69
N SER A 328 -18.95 -12.53 -0.76
CA SER A 328 -19.29 -12.63 0.66
C SER A 328 -18.65 -11.54 1.53
N CYS A 329 -17.89 -10.63 0.94
CA CYS A 329 -17.23 -9.53 1.62
C CYS A 329 -18.20 -8.37 1.85
N THR A 330 -18.47 -8.03 3.10
CA THR A 330 -19.47 -7.00 3.49
C THR A 330 -19.07 -5.57 3.12
N HIS A 331 -17.77 -5.32 2.86
CA HIS A 331 -17.21 -3.99 2.59
C HIS A 331 -16.68 -3.82 1.16
N CYS A 332 -16.69 -4.88 0.36
CA CYS A 332 -16.09 -4.86 -0.99
C CYS A 332 -16.80 -3.94 -1.97
N VAL A 333 -18.10 -3.70 -1.79
CA VAL A 333 -18.84 -2.70 -2.58
C VAL A 333 -18.25 -1.30 -2.41
N HIS A 334 -17.91 -0.91 -1.18
CA HIS A 334 -17.28 0.40 -0.91
C HIS A 334 -15.87 0.50 -1.48
N GLY A 335 -15.10 -0.61 -1.45
CA GLY A 335 -13.79 -0.70 -2.11
C GLY A 335 -13.90 -0.49 -3.62
N GLU A 336 -14.86 -1.14 -4.26
CA GLU A 336 -15.13 -1.00 -5.70
C GLU A 336 -15.55 0.43 -6.07
N GLU A 337 -16.40 1.09 -5.26
CA GLU A 337 -16.78 2.49 -5.47
C GLU A 337 -15.57 3.44 -5.43
N LEU A 338 -14.62 3.20 -4.52
CA LEU A 338 -13.38 3.95 -4.45
C LEU A 338 -12.52 3.72 -5.70
N LEU A 339 -12.37 2.46 -6.15
CA LEU A 339 -11.61 2.13 -7.35
C LEU A 339 -12.23 2.72 -8.63
N LYS A 340 -13.56 2.80 -8.73
CA LYS A 340 -14.25 3.52 -9.80
C LYS A 340 -13.86 5.00 -9.85
N LYS A 341 -13.68 5.65 -8.69
CA LYS A 341 -13.22 7.04 -8.62
C LYS A 341 -11.76 7.15 -9.09
N VAL A 342 -10.88 6.21 -8.72
CA VAL A 342 -9.50 6.14 -9.23
C VAL A 342 -9.49 5.97 -10.74
N ALA A 343 -10.32 5.06 -11.28
CA ALA A 343 -10.41 4.80 -12.71
C ALA A 343 -10.98 6.00 -13.53
N ASN A 344 -11.70 6.92 -12.88
CA ASN A 344 -12.15 8.16 -13.53
C ASN A 344 -11.03 9.21 -13.65
N GLU A 345 -9.96 9.11 -12.86
CA GLU A 345 -8.86 10.08 -12.81
C GLU A 345 -7.65 9.68 -13.66
N CYS A 346 -7.59 8.42 -14.11
CA CYS A 346 -6.52 7.92 -14.98
C CYS A 346 -6.92 6.65 -15.72
N GLU A 347 -6.28 6.41 -16.87
CA GLU A 347 -6.47 5.20 -17.66
C GLU A 347 -5.95 3.97 -16.91
N VAL A 348 -6.81 2.97 -16.71
CA VAL A 348 -6.49 1.76 -15.96
C VAL A 348 -6.83 0.47 -16.71
N ALA A 349 -6.05 -0.57 -16.47
CA ALA A 349 -6.40 -1.97 -16.68
C ALA A 349 -6.76 -2.55 -15.31
N TRP A 350 -8.02 -2.90 -15.10
CA TRP A 350 -8.54 -3.33 -13.79
C TRP A 350 -8.96 -4.78 -13.82
N VAL A 351 -8.51 -5.56 -12.84
CA VAL A 351 -8.90 -6.94 -12.61
C VAL A 351 -9.39 -7.12 -11.18
N ALA A 352 -10.53 -7.81 -11.01
CA ALA A 352 -11.11 -8.18 -9.73
C ALA A 352 -10.85 -9.67 -9.46
N MET A 353 -10.07 -9.96 -8.44
CA MET A 353 -9.67 -11.29 -8.01
C MET A 353 -10.52 -11.70 -6.81
N HIS A 354 -11.42 -12.66 -7.03
CA HIS A 354 -12.37 -13.11 -6.03
C HIS A 354 -11.73 -14.16 -5.11
N ASP A 355 -11.55 -13.82 -3.84
CA ASP A 355 -11.04 -14.70 -2.81
C ASP A 355 -12.11 -15.68 -2.31
N GLN A 356 -11.67 -16.85 -1.87
CA GLN A 356 -12.54 -17.86 -1.30
C GLN A 356 -12.94 -17.49 0.13
N GLN A 357 -14.22 -17.12 0.30
CA GLN A 357 -14.82 -16.83 1.61
C GLN A 357 -16.06 -17.70 1.82
N GLU A 358 -16.57 -17.76 3.05
CA GLU A 358 -17.82 -18.44 3.36
C GLU A 358 -19.03 -17.45 3.33
N PRO A 359 -20.11 -17.75 2.60
CA PRO A 359 -20.28 -18.88 1.70
C PRO A 359 -19.41 -18.77 0.44
N ALA A 360 -19.11 -19.92 -0.18
CA ALA A 360 -18.18 -20.03 -1.31
C ALA A 360 -18.47 -19.04 -2.42
N ASP A 361 -17.41 -18.38 -2.90
CA ASP A 361 -17.46 -17.44 -4.00
C ASP A 361 -17.44 -18.18 -5.34
N PRO A 362 -18.46 -17.97 -6.23
CA PRO A 362 -18.53 -18.69 -7.50
C PRO A 362 -17.44 -18.26 -8.52
N PHE A 363 -16.78 -17.15 -8.27
CA PHE A 363 -15.74 -16.60 -9.15
C PHE A 363 -14.32 -16.91 -8.68
N TYR A 364 -14.18 -17.58 -7.53
CA TYR A 364 -12.89 -17.97 -6.99
C TYR A 364 -12.17 -18.98 -7.90
N ILE A 365 -10.88 -18.73 -8.10
CA ILE A 365 -9.94 -19.69 -8.73
C ILE A 365 -8.71 -19.87 -7.83
N PRO A 366 -8.19 -21.12 -7.66
CA PRO A 366 -7.14 -21.42 -6.66
C PRO A 366 -5.87 -20.57 -6.78
N MET A 367 -5.44 -20.21 -7.99
CA MET A 367 -4.24 -19.39 -8.22
C MET A 367 -4.34 -17.96 -7.64
N ILE A 368 -5.53 -17.51 -7.23
CA ILE A 368 -5.68 -16.22 -6.53
C ILE A 368 -4.93 -16.22 -5.20
N HIS A 369 -4.85 -17.36 -4.52
CA HIS A 369 -4.05 -17.48 -3.31
C HIS A 369 -2.56 -17.22 -3.55
N ASP A 370 -2.00 -17.77 -4.65
CA ASP A 370 -0.60 -17.56 -5.01
C ASP A 370 -0.34 -16.06 -5.30
N TRP A 371 -1.31 -15.39 -5.96
CA TRP A 371 -1.24 -13.95 -6.18
C TRP A 371 -1.32 -13.17 -4.86
N MET A 372 -2.26 -13.49 -3.98
CA MET A 372 -2.40 -12.82 -2.68
C MET A 372 -1.12 -12.95 -1.84
N GLU A 373 -0.51 -14.14 -1.81
CA GLU A 373 0.76 -14.39 -1.13
C GLU A 373 1.89 -13.53 -1.75
N MET A 374 1.99 -13.52 -3.09
CA MET A 374 3.01 -12.76 -3.82
C MET A 374 2.94 -11.25 -3.55
N VAL A 375 1.74 -10.66 -3.50
CA VAL A 375 1.55 -9.22 -3.26
C VAL A 375 1.34 -8.88 -1.78
N ASN A 376 1.53 -9.85 -0.87
CA ASN A 376 1.29 -9.73 0.57
C ASN A 376 -0.12 -9.20 0.90
N CYS A 377 -1.12 -9.67 0.16
CA CYS A 377 -2.53 -9.35 0.38
C CYS A 377 -3.12 -10.27 1.44
N THR A 378 -3.56 -9.75 2.57
CA THR A 378 -4.05 -10.53 3.71
C THR A 378 -5.57 -10.57 3.83
N GLY A 379 -6.30 -9.89 2.93
CA GLY A 379 -7.77 -9.89 2.99
C GLY A 379 -8.44 -8.96 1.99
N THR A 380 -9.77 -8.91 2.08
CA THR A 380 -10.65 -8.12 1.20
C THR A 380 -11.45 -7.08 1.97
N PRO A 381 -11.77 -5.88 1.41
CA PRO A 381 -11.31 -5.37 0.12
C PRO A 381 -9.88 -4.85 0.17
N THR A 382 -9.09 -5.18 -0.84
CA THR A 382 -7.71 -4.73 -1.00
C THR A 382 -7.44 -4.47 -2.48
N ALA A 383 -6.51 -3.58 -2.82
CA ALA A 383 -6.02 -3.45 -4.19
C ALA A 383 -4.55 -3.08 -4.24
N THR A 384 -3.86 -3.55 -5.28
CA THR A 384 -2.55 -3.04 -5.67
C THR A 384 -2.70 -2.05 -6.82
N PHE A 385 -1.86 -1.04 -6.83
CA PHE A 385 -1.76 -0.07 -7.92
C PHE A 385 -0.38 -0.23 -8.57
N ASN A 386 -0.34 -0.69 -9.82
CA ASN A 386 0.91 -1.03 -10.51
C ASN A 386 1.83 -1.98 -9.72
N ARG A 387 1.26 -2.84 -8.89
CA ARG A 387 2.00 -3.72 -7.97
C ARG A 387 3.00 -2.97 -7.09
N LEU A 388 2.75 -1.68 -6.87
CA LEU A 388 3.56 -0.91 -5.95
C LEU A 388 3.29 -1.40 -4.53
N ILE A 389 4.37 -1.73 -3.82
CA ILE A 389 4.33 -1.93 -2.37
C ILE A 389 4.31 -0.53 -1.77
N ILE A 390 3.13 0.00 -1.58
CA ILE A 390 2.93 1.27 -0.91
C ILE A 390 2.63 0.95 0.54
N ASN A 391 3.66 0.77 1.37
CA ASN A 391 3.62 0.71 2.84
C ASN A 391 2.23 0.39 3.43
N GLY A 392 1.74 -0.85 3.24
CA GLY A 392 0.45 -1.26 3.78
C GLY A 392 -0.78 -0.54 3.19
N MET A 393 -0.71 0.09 2.00
CA MET A 393 -1.90 0.63 1.34
C MET A 393 -2.79 -0.48 0.79
N LEU A 394 -3.32 -1.24 1.71
CA LEU A 394 -4.51 -2.02 1.52
C LEU A 394 -5.68 -1.03 1.50
N ILE A 395 -6.49 -1.01 0.45
CA ILE A 395 -7.71 -0.22 0.45
C ILE A 395 -8.68 -0.92 1.39
N ASN A 396 -8.75 -0.47 2.61
CA ASN A 396 -9.90 -0.78 3.43
C ASN A 396 -11.04 0.14 2.98
N GLY A 397 -11.93 -0.36 2.11
CA GLY A 397 -13.05 0.41 1.55
C GLY A 397 -13.98 1.03 2.60
N THR A 398 -13.96 0.53 3.85
CA THR A 398 -14.77 1.07 4.94
C THR A 398 -14.35 2.46 5.39
N ASN A 399 -13.12 2.86 5.14
CA ASN A 399 -12.58 4.14 5.62
C ASN A 399 -12.85 5.30 4.66
N TYR A 400 -13.42 5.04 3.47
CA TYR A 400 -13.54 6.03 2.40
C TYR A 400 -14.99 6.13 1.91
N GLN A 401 -15.77 7.03 2.50
CA GLN A 401 -17.14 7.33 2.09
C GLN A 401 -17.32 8.82 1.79
N GLY A 402 -18.22 9.16 0.86
CA GLY A 402 -18.54 10.54 0.50
C GLY A 402 -17.32 11.35 0.03
N GLU A 403 -17.18 12.61 0.47
CA GLU A 403 -16.05 13.49 0.11
C GLU A 403 -14.68 12.93 0.52
N GLY A 404 -14.62 12.07 1.54
CA GLY A 404 -13.40 11.37 1.94
C GLY A 404 -12.90 10.41 0.87
N ALA A 405 -13.81 9.73 0.16
CA ALA A 405 -13.47 8.84 -0.93
C ALA A 405 -12.87 9.57 -2.15
N ASP A 406 -13.38 10.77 -2.49
CA ASP A 406 -12.83 11.55 -3.61
C ASP A 406 -11.40 12.01 -3.33
N LYS A 407 -11.14 12.49 -2.11
CA LYS A 407 -9.79 12.88 -1.67
C LYS A 407 -8.83 11.69 -1.63
N ALA A 408 -9.30 10.54 -1.17
CA ALA A 408 -8.52 9.30 -1.14
C ALA A 408 -8.17 8.83 -2.56
N ALA A 409 -9.13 8.84 -3.49
CA ALA A 409 -8.90 8.46 -4.89
C ALA A 409 -7.83 9.36 -5.54
N LEU A 410 -7.94 10.67 -5.37
CA LEU A 410 -6.93 11.62 -5.88
C LEU A 410 -5.54 11.33 -5.30
N ARG A 411 -5.46 11.10 -3.99
CA ARG A 411 -4.19 10.74 -3.33
C ARG A 411 -3.60 9.44 -3.88
N PHE A 412 -4.40 8.40 -4.08
CA PHE A 412 -3.93 7.14 -4.67
C PHE A 412 -3.41 7.34 -6.09
N VAL A 413 -4.08 8.16 -6.88
CA VAL A 413 -3.64 8.49 -8.25
C VAL A 413 -2.33 9.27 -8.23
N GLU A 414 -2.19 10.26 -7.34
CA GLU A 414 -0.96 11.02 -7.17
C GLU A 414 0.19 10.13 -6.71
N ASP A 415 -0.02 9.31 -5.68
CA ASP A 415 0.97 8.36 -5.18
C ASP A 415 1.38 7.35 -6.26
N MET A 416 0.40 6.81 -7.01
CA MET A 416 0.66 5.89 -8.10
C MET A 416 1.50 6.53 -9.22
N LYS A 417 1.13 7.74 -9.65
CA LYS A 417 1.89 8.50 -10.66
C LYS A 417 3.30 8.86 -10.20
N PHE A 418 3.45 9.17 -8.92
CA PHE A 418 4.75 9.53 -8.34
C PHE A 418 5.68 8.32 -8.19
N LYS A 419 5.13 7.17 -7.75
CA LYS A 419 5.91 5.98 -7.37
C LYS A 419 6.10 4.98 -8.51
N SER A 420 5.24 4.98 -9.54
CA SER A 420 5.35 4.02 -10.65
C SER A 420 6.60 4.21 -11.48
N ALA A 421 7.16 3.08 -11.91
CA ALA A 421 8.20 3.08 -12.95
C ALA A 421 7.67 3.77 -14.22
N PRO A 422 8.50 4.50 -14.97
CA PRO A 422 8.17 4.96 -16.32
C PRO A 422 7.81 3.80 -17.25
N ALA A 423 7.14 4.12 -18.35
CA ALA A 423 6.82 3.11 -19.36
C ALA A 423 8.06 2.82 -20.21
N PHE A 424 8.77 1.73 -19.93
CA PHE A 424 9.94 1.30 -20.68
C PHE A 424 9.61 0.34 -21.83
N ALA A 425 8.36 -0.13 -21.90
CA ALA A 425 7.87 -0.93 -23.02
C ALA A 425 6.42 -0.57 -23.35
N SER A 426 6.05 -0.64 -24.62
CA SER A 426 4.65 -0.61 -25.05
C SER A 426 4.05 -2.01 -25.00
N VAL A 427 2.73 -2.10 -24.80
CA VAL A 427 1.97 -3.35 -24.82
C VAL A 427 0.84 -3.23 -25.82
N SER A 428 0.75 -4.14 -26.77
CA SER A 428 -0.34 -4.24 -27.74
C SER A 428 -0.93 -5.63 -27.69
N ILE A 429 -2.25 -5.71 -27.58
CA ILE A 429 -2.99 -6.97 -27.47
C ILE A 429 -3.87 -7.13 -28.69
N ASN A 430 -3.70 -8.23 -29.42
CA ASN A 430 -4.58 -8.65 -30.50
C ASN A 430 -5.18 -10.00 -30.14
N THR A 431 -6.49 -10.12 -30.27
CA THR A 431 -7.22 -11.35 -29.98
C THR A 431 -7.97 -11.83 -31.20
N THR A 432 -8.08 -13.14 -31.35
CA THR A 432 -8.94 -13.77 -32.36
C THR A 432 -9.62 -14.97 -31.72
N LEU A 433 -10.93 -15.02 -31.77
CA LEU A 433 -11.73 -16.12 -31.22
C LEU A 433 -12.39 -16.89 -32.38
N ASP A 434 -12.03 -18.15 -32.52
CA ASP A 434 -12.70 -19.11 -33.40
C ASP A 434 -13.45 -20.12 -32.54
N ASN A 435 -14.77 -20.08 -32.54
CA ASN A 435 -15.60 -20.85 -31.60
C ASN A 435 -15.27 -20.51 -30.14
N LYS A 436 -14.51 -21.40 -29.49
CA LYS A 436 -14.03 -21.29 -28.10
C LYS A 436 -12.51 -21.16 -28.03
N ASP A 437 -11.83 -21.29 -29.14
CA ASP A 437 -10.37 -21.23 -29.18
C ASP A 437 -9.93 -19.80 -29.36
N LEU A 438 -9.55 -19.18 -28.24
CA LEU A 438 -9.06 -17.82 -28.17
C LEU A 438 -7.54 -17.79 -28.39
N LYS A 439 -7.12 -17.16 -29.47
CA LYS A 439 -5.72 -16.82 -29.71
C LYS A 439 -5.45 -15.41 -29.23
N ILE A 440 -4.46 -15.26 -28.38
CA ILE A 440 -4.00 -13.97 -27.83
C ILE A 440 -2.58 -13.73 -28.33
N ASN A 441 -2.37 -12.61 -29.01
CA ASN A 441 -1.05 -12.14 -29.41
C ASN A 441 -0.72 -10.86 -28.64
N VAL A 442 0.32 -10.90 -27.81
CA VAL A 442 0.82 -9.75 -27.08
C VAL A 442 2.15 -9.35 -27.64
N SER A 443 2.25 -8.12 -28.14
CA SER A 443 3.46 -7.61 -28.79
C SER A 443 3.76 -6.17 -28.34
N GLY A 444 4.97 -5.71 -28.63
CA GLY A 444 5.36 -4.35 -28.31
C GLY A 444 6.82 -4.07 -28.62
N LYS A 445 7.24 -2.89 -28.16
CA LYS A 445 8.63 -2.45 -28.28
C LYS A 445 9.08 -1.85 -26.96
N ALA A 446 10.28 -2.21 -26.55
CA ALA A 446 10.95 -1.65 -25.37
C ALA A 446 11.98 -0.58 -25.78
N VAL A 447 12.38 0.24 -24.81
CA VAL A 447 13.61 1.04 -24.83
C VAL A 447 14.71 0.27 -24.09
N ASP A 448 15.96 0.64 -24.35
CA ASP A 448 17.13 -0.03 -23.74
C ASP A 448 17.10 0.01 -22.20
N ASP A 449 16.53 1.05 -21.62
CA ASP A 449 16.37 1.26 -20.18
C ASP A 449 15.60 0.11 -19.49
N LEU A 450 14.68 -0.55 -20.19
CA LEU A 450 13.95 -1.70 -19.65
C LEU A 450 14.91 -2.77 -19.14
N LYS A 451 15.86 -3.18 -19.96
CA LYS A 451 16.80 -4.27 -19.62
C LYS A 451 17.73 -3.91 -18.48
N ILE A 452 18.15 -2.65 -18.43
CA ILE A 452 19.03 -2.16 -17.36
C ILE A 452 18.28 -2.10 -16.02
N LEU A 453 17.03 -1.63 -16.05
CA LEU A 453 16.26 -1.35 -14.83
C LEU A 453 15.40 -2.53 -14.38
N PHE A 454 14.87 -3.34 -15.31
CA PHE A 454 14.01 -4.48 -15.02
C PHE A 454 14.71 -5.84 -15.20
N GLY A 455 15.90 -5.86 -15.79
CA GLY A 455 16.66 -7.07 -16.09
C GLY A 455 16.37 -7.63 -17.48
N GLU A 456 17.30 -8.44 -18.00
CA GLU A 456 17.15 -9.17 -19.27
C GLU A 456 16.03 -10.22 -19.23
N ASP A 457 15.60 -10.61 -18.03
CA ASP A 457 14.59 -11.60 -17.74
C ASP A 457 13.25 -10.99 -17.25
N ALA A 458 12.99 -9.70 -17.56
CA ALA A 458 11.68 -9.09 -17.38
C ALA A 458 10.57 -10.00 -17.94
N VAL A 459 9.41 -9.99 -17.31
CA VAL A 459 8.31 -10.93 -17.59
C VAL A 459 7.06 -10.22 -18.07
N LEU A 460 6.29 -10.95 -18.87
CA LEU A 460 4.95 -10.59 -19.33
C LEU A 460 3.90 -11.40 -18.55
N THR A 461 2.93 -10.70 -17.97
CA THR A 461 1.77 -11.32 -17.33
C THR A 461 0.52 -11.04 -18.15
N VAL A 462 -0.32 -12.08 -18.33
CA VAL A 462 -1.56 -12.01 -19.11
C VAL A 462 -2.72 -12.60 -18.32
N TYR A 463 -3.80 -11.84 -18.22
CA TYR A 463 -5.05 -12.21 -17.56
C TYR A 463 -6.20 -12.21 -18.55
N LEU A 464 -7.19 -13.06 -18.30
CA LEU A 464 -8.48 -13.06 -18.97
C LEU A 464 -9.57 -12.70 -17.95
N THR A 465 -10.35 -11.65 -18.24
CA THR A 465 -11.41 -11.13 -17.38
C THR A 465 -12.76 -11.15 -18.06
N GLU A 466 -13.85 -11.09 -17.29
CA GLU A 466 -15.21 -11.02 -17.80
C GLU A 466 -16.03 -9.99 -17.02
N ASP A 467 -16.82 -9.20 -17.74
CA ASP A 467 -17.74 -8.20 -17.19
C ASP A 467 -19.18 -8.71 -17.21
N GLY A 468 -20.05 -8.07 -16.42
CA GLY A 468 -21.50 -8.29 -16.46
C GLY A 468 -21.96 -9.59 -15.80
N LEU A 469 -21.22 -10.14 -14.87
CA LEU A 469 -21.58 -11.38 -14.18
C LEU A 469 -22.59 -11.09 -13.07
N GLU A 470 -23.82 -11.58 -13.21
CA GLU A 470 -24.87 -11.40 -12.22
C GLU A 470 -24.75 -12.44 -11.10
N TYR A 471 -24.56 -11.98 -9.88
CA TYR A 471 -24.63 -12.80 -8.66
C TYR A 471 -25.03 -11.94 -7.46
N LYS A 472 -25.28 -12.56 -6.30
CA LYS A 472 -25.52 -11.82 -5.06
C LYS A 472 -24.21 -11.27 -4.50
N GLN A 473 -24.26 -10.10 -3.86
CA GLN A 473 -23.14 -9.47 -3.16
C GLN A 473 -23.54 -9.11 -1.73
N LEU A 474 -22.71 -9.45 -0.76
CA LEU A 474 -22.88 -8.97 0.60
C LEU A 474 -22.41 -7.52 0.72
N SER A 475 -23.24 -6.65 1.31
CA SER A 475 -22.88 -5.26 1.60
C SER A 475 -23.51 -4.84 2.91
N ASP A 476 -22.71 -4.31 3.84
CA ASP A 476 -23.16 -3.86 5.16
C ASP A 476 -24.07 -4.88 5.89
N GLY A 477 -23.67 -6.15 5.81
CA GLY A 477 -24.38 -7.28 6.42
C GLY A 477 -25.68 -7.69 5.71
N LYS A 478 -25.96 -7.17 4.50
CA LYS A 478 -27.16 -7.50 3.71
C LYS A 478 -26.78 -7.99 2.32
N TRP A 479 -27.53 -9.00 1.84
CA TRP A 479 -27.37 -9.50 0.47
C TRP A 479 -28.07 -8.59 -0.54
N ILE A 480 -27.33 -8.10 -1.53
CA ILE A 480 -27.85 -7.45 -2.73
C ILE A 480 -28.00 -8.55 -3.79
N HIS A 481 -29.23 -8.83 -4.21
CA HIS A 481 -29.51 -9.79 -5.29
C HIS A 481 -29.45 -9.08 -6.65
N GLY A 482 -28.94 -9.78 -7.67
CA GLY A 482 -28.79 -9.20 -9.02
C GLY A 482 -27.66 -8.17 -9.11
N TYR A 483 -26.66 -8.26 -8.21
CA TYR A 483 -25.47 -7.42 -8.31
C TYR A 483 -24.65 -7.82 -9.55
N ILE A 484 -24.13 -6.83 -10.25
CA ILE A 484 -23.33 -7.06 -11.47
C ILE A 484 -21.86 -6.90 -11.12
N HIS A 485 -21.13 -8.00 -11.23
CA HIS A 485 -19.69 -8.05 -11.04
C HIS A 485 -18.99 -7.80 -12.37
N ASN A 486 -18.01 -6.90 -12.37
CA ASN A 486 -17.20 -6.54 -13.52
C ASN A 486 -15.72 -6.78 -13.24
N HIS A 487 -14.91 -6.82 -14.31
CA HIS A 487 -13.47 -7.03 -14.24
C HIS A 487 -13.05 -8.37 -13.60
N VAL A 488 -13.99 -9.32 -13.51
CA VAL A 488 -13.78 -10.59 -12.79
C VAL A 488 -12.72 -11.42 -13.48
N LEU A 489 -11.66 -11.79 -12.76
CA LEU A 489 -10.63 -12.70 -13.28
C LEU A 489 -11.24 -14.07 -13.56
N ARG A 490 -11.13 -14.53 -14.81
CA ARG A 490 -11.57 -15.86 -15.22
C ARG A 490 -10.40 -16.84 -15.33
N GLN A 491 -9.24 -16.33 -15.75
CA GLN A 491 -8.05 -17.16 -15.91
C GLN A 491 -6.76 -16.34 -15.84
N PHE A 492 -5.76 -16.87 -15.14
CA PHE A 492 -4.36 -16.51 -15.37
C PHE A 492 -3.90 -17.22 -16.64
N VAL A 493 -3.64 -16.48 -17.72
CA VAL A 493 -3.16 -17.05 -18.99
C VAL A 493 -1.67 -17.42 -18.88
N THR A 494 -0.92 -16.65 -18.09
CA THR A 494 0.46 -16.93 -17.69
C THR A 494 0.51 -17.35 -16.22
N PRO A 495 1.63 -17.89 -15.72
CA PRO A 495 1.87 -18.01 -14.28
C PRO A 495 1.68 -16.66 -13.57
N VAL A 496 1.36 -16.67 -12.28
CA VAL A 496 1.18 -15.47 -11.44
C VAL A 496 2.42 -14.57 -11.46
N THR A 497 3.60 -15.18 -11.53
CA THR A 497 4.91 -14.51 -11.62
C THR A 497 5.26 -14.02 -13.03
N GLY A 498 4.36 -14.23 -14.01
CA GLY A 498 4.58 -13.89 -15.40
C GLY A 498 5.35 -14.96 -16.19
N GLU A 499 5.49 -14.73 -17.47
CA GLU A 499 6.21 -15.56 -18.43
C GLU A 499 7.29 -14.77 -19.14
N LYS A 500 8.34 -15.47 -19.59
CA LYS A 500 9.47 -14.85 -20.29
C LYS A 500 9.01 -14.14 -21.56
N ILE A 501 9.50 -12.92 -21.75
CA ILE A 501 9.27 -12.15 -22.97
C ILE A 501 10.03 -12.76 -24.15
N SER A 502 9.34 -12.99 -25.27
CA SER A 502 9.90 -13.51 -26.51
C SER A 502 10.44 -12.36 -27.38
N TRP A 503 11.70 -12.01 -27.15
CA TRP A 503 12.37 -10.93 -27.86
C TRP A 503 12.65 -11.30 -29.33
N LYS A 504 12.43 -10.34 -30.25
CA LYS A 504 12.84 -10.46 -31.65
C LYS A 504 14.36 -10.21 -31.82
N ALA A 505 14.84 -10.39 -33.04
CA ALA A 505 16.27 -10.27 -33.33
C ALA A 505 16.87 -8.87 -33.08
N ASP A 506 16.04 -7.82 -33.05
CA ASP A 506 16.47 -6.46 -32.68
C ASP A 506 16.69 -6.28 -31.17
N GLY A 507 16.30 -7.28 -30.36
CA GLY A 507 16.43 -7.26 -28.91
C GLY A 507 15.52 -6.27 -28.19
N LEU A 508 14.68 -5.52 -28.90
CA LEU A 508 13.78 -4.49 -28.35
C LEU A 508 12.32 -4.77 -28.64
N SER A 509 11.99 -5.30 -29.82
CA SER A 509 10.64 -5.74 -30.15
C SER A 509 10.37 -7.12 -29.56
N TYR A 510 9.12 -7.40 -29.18
CA TYR A 510 8.72 -8.69 -28.64
C TYR A 510 7.35 -9.12 -29.16
N GLU A 511 7.09 -10.42 -29.08
CA GLU A 511 5.82 -11.02 -29.45
C GLU A 511 5.65 -12.36 -28.75
N ASN A 512 4.61 -12.49 -27.94
CA ASN A 512 4.22 -13.72 -27.27
C ASN A 512 2.81 -14.13 -27.75
N GLU A 513 2.63 -15.41 -28.02
CA GLU A 513 1.34 -15.98 -28.41
C GLU A 513 0.84 -16.94 -27.32
N PHE A 514 -0.46 -16.84 -27.02
CA PHE A 514 -1.14 -17.71 -26.07
C PHE A 514 -2.41 -18.25 -26.71
N ASN A 515 -2.79 -19.48 -26.35
CA ASN A 515 -4.02 -20.11 -26.78
C ASN A 515 -4.82 -20.53 -25.54
N VAL A 516 -6.08 -20.14 -25.48
CA VAL A 516 -7.00 -20.42 -24.39
C VAL A 516 -8.29 -20.98 -24.96
N THR A 517 -8.77 -22.09 -24.42
CA THR A 517 -10.12 -22.56 -24.77
C THR A 517 -11.10 -22.02 -23.73
N LEU A 518 -12.05 -21.20 -24.18
CA LEU A 518 -13.07 -20.59 -23.31
C LEU A 518 -14.03 -21.64 -22.75
N ALA A 519 -14.37 -21.53 -21.47
CA ALA A 519 -15.38 -22.37 -20.86
C ALA A 519 -16.78 -22.12 -21.45
N GLU A 520 -17.68 -23.09 -21.30
CA GLU A 520 -19.00 -23.04 -21.93
C GLU A 520 -19.91 -21.94 -21.42
N ASP A 521 -19.73 -21.60 -20.16
CA ASP A 521 -20.48 -20.57 -19.44
C ASP A 521 -19.89 -19.15 -19.57
N TRP A 522 -18.76 -18.99 -20.28
CA TRP A 522 -18.14 -17.69 -20.46
C TRP A 522 -18.71 -16.93 -21.65
N ASN A 523 -19.01 -15.64 -21.44
CA ASN A 523 -19.53 -14.78 -22.50
C ASN A 523 -18.41 -14.00 -23.19
N ALA A 524 -17.88 -14.52 -24.28
CA ALA A 524 -16.77 -13.91 -25.01
C ALA A 524 -16.97 -12.41 -25.38
N LYS A 525 -18.21 -11.94 -25.52
CA LYS A 525 -18.50 -10.53 -25.83
C LYS A 525 -18.22 -9.57 -24.66
N ASN A 526 -18.19 -10.12 -23.45
CA ASN A 526 -17.93 -9.38 -22.23
C ASN A 526 -16.50 -9.64 -21.70
N MET A 527 -15.69 -10.38 -22.47
CA MET A 527 -14.35 -10.74 -22.02
C MET A 527 -13.30 -9.77 -22.53
N HIS A 528 -12.27 -9.58 -21.69
CA HIS A 528 -11.12 -8.74 -21.97
C HIS A 528 -9.83 -9.48 -21.62
N VAL A 529 -8.79 -9.15 -22.36
CA VAL A 529 -7.41 -9.57 -22.06
C VAL A 529 -6.68 -8.39 -21.47
N ILE A 530 -6.04 -8.58 -20.31
CA ILE A 530 -5.13 -7.63 -19.69
C ILE A 530 -3.71 -8.18 -19.83
N ALA A 531 -2.76 -7.35 -20.25
CA ALA A 531 -1.36 -7.71 -20.33
C ALA A 531 -0.48 -6.59 -19.77
N PHE A 532 0.58 -6.96 -19.05
CA PHE A 532 1.51 -6.01 -18.46
C PHE A 532 2.91 -6.61 -18.26
N ILE A 533 3.91 -5.73 -18.12
CA ILE A 533 5.32 -6.12 -17.99
C ILE A 533 5.85 -5.69 -16.63
N THR A 534 6.53 -6.62 -15.95
CA THR A 534 7.18 -6.40 -14.64
C THR A 534 8.62 -6.91 -14.65
N ARG A 535 9.34 -6.64 -13.56
CA ARG A 535 10.57 -7.38 -13.24
C ARG A 535 10.23 -8.86 -13.05
N LYS A 536 11.25 -9.71 -13.24
CA LYS A 536 11.13 -11.10 -12.79
C LYS A 536 10.94 -11.13 -11.27
N ILE A 537 9.92 -11.84 -10.84
CA ILE A 537 9.55 -11.95 -9.44
C ILE A 537 10.28 -13.13 -8.82
N ASP A 538 11.08 -12.87 -7.80
CA ASP A 538 11.74 -13.89 -6.98
C ASP A 538 10.85 -14.17 -5.75
N THR A 539 10.10 -15.25 -5.80
CA THR A 539 9.22 -15.69 -4.70
C THR A 539 9.96 -16.36 -3.55
N GLU A 540 11.27 -16.63 -3.70
CA GLU A 540 12.10 -17.20 -2.63
C GLU A 540 12.87 -16.12 -1.87
N ALA A 541 12.80 -14.85 -2.29
CA ALA A 541 13.43 -13.74 -1.61
C ALA A 541 12.88 -13.57 -0.17
N GLU A 542 13.74 -13.21 0.77
CA GLU A 542 13.32 -12.93 2.16
C GLU A 542 12.55 -11.62 2.29
N GLU A 543 12.78 -10.67 1.39
CA GLU A 543 12.06 -9.39 1.29
C GLU A 543 10.99 -9.47 0.21
N ILE A 544 9.93 -8.66 0.34
CA ILE A 544 8.91 -8.54 -0.70
C ILE A 544 9.59 -8.02 -1.98
N PRO A 545 9.51 -8.77 -3.10
CA PRO A 545 10.24 -8.42 -4.31
C PRO A 545 9.68 -7.13 -4.93
N GLN A 546 10.55 -6.38 -5.64
CA GLN A 546 10.09 -5.27 -6.47
C GLN A 546 9.29 -5.83 -7.65
N MET A 547 8.02 -5.43 -7.77
CA MET A 547 7.07 -5.93 -8.77
C MET A 547 6.50 -4.84 -9.65
N ASP A 548 7.13 -3.67 -9.69
CA ASP A 548 6.62 -2.49 -10.42
C ASP A 548 6.22 -2.85 -11.85
N VAL A 549 5.06 -2.34 -12.26
CA VAL A 549 4.56 -2.48 -13.63
C VAL A 549 5.07 -1.33 -14.48
N THR A 550 5.83 -1.63 -15.52
CA THR A 550 6.33 -0.60 -16.43
C THR A 550 5.23 -0.09 -17.37
N ASN A 551 4.34 -0.94 -17.86
CA ASN A 551 3.17 -0.56 -18.65
C ASN A 551 2.13 -1.68 -18.64
N ALA A 552 0.86 -1.32 -18.86
CA ALA A 552 -0.24 -2.26 -18.96
C ALA A 552 -1.17 -1.86 -20.11
N GLU A 553 -1.92 -2.83 -20.63
CA GLU A 553 -2.98 -2.64 -21.62
C GLU A 553 -4.14 -3.59 -21.37
N ILE A 554 -5.33 -3.22 -21.83
CA ILE A 554 -6.54 -4.03 -21.83
C ILE A 554 -7.19 -3.98 -23.22
N ALA A 555 -7.59 -5.12 -23.75
CA ALA A 555 -8.29 -5.20 -25.02
C ALA A 555 -9.47 -6.18 -24.94
N PRO A 556 -10.58 -5.92 -25.64
CA PRO A 556 -11.70 -6.87 -25.72
C PRO A 556 -11.30 -8.13 -26.48
N VAL A 557 -11.96 -9.24 -26.16
CA VAL A 557 -11.92 -10.43 -27.00
C VAL A 557 -12.70 -10.17 -28.28
N VAL A 558 -12.01 -10.25 -29.42
CA VAL A 558 -12.59 -10.01 -30.74
C VAL A 558 -13.01 -11.33 -31.36
N LEU A 559 -14.29 -11.45 -31.70
CA LEU A 559 -14.79 -12.56 -32.47
C LEU A 559 -14.17 -12.51 -33.88
N ASP A 560 -13.68 -13.66 -34.36
CA ASP A 560 -13.17 -13.74 -35.72
C ASP A 560 -14.28 -13.29 -36.71
N PRO A 561 -14.05 -12.23 -37.48
CA PRO A 561 -15.05 -11.79 -38.47
C PRO A 561 -15.26 -12.82 -39.56
N SER A 562 -14.46 -13.86 -39.69
CA SER A 562 -14.68 -14.98 -40.62
C SER A 562 -15.78 -15.95 -40.19
N GLY A 563 -16.23 -15.91 -38.93
CA GLY A 563 -17.45 -16.56 -38.47
C GLY A 563 -18.67 -15.86 -39.10
N ILE A 564 -18.98 -16.20 -40.32
CA ILE A 564 -20.17 -15.74 -41.03
C ILE A 564 -21.36 -16.50 -40.45
N ASP A 565 -22.09 -15.90 -39.54
CA ASP A 565 -23.28 -16.49 -38.91
C ASP A 565 -24.44 -16.73 -39.90
N ASP A 566 -24.44 -16.06 -41.06
CA ASP A 566 -25.47 -16.21 -42.10
C ASP A 566 -24.91 -16.02 -43.52
N ILE A 567 -24.89 -17.05 -44.32
CA ILE A 567 -24.84 -16.94 -45.77
C ILE A 567 -26.25 -16.55 -46.20
N ILE A 568 -26.45 -15.28 -46.59
CA ILE A 568 -27.73 -14.85 -47.17
C ILE A 568 -27.78 -15.42 -48.60
N ASP A 569 -28.65 -16.40 -48.81
CA ASP A 569 -28.95 -16.92 -50.14
C ASP A 569 -29.53 -15.80 -51.01
N ASP A 570 -29.05 -15.66 -52.24
CA ASP A 570 -29.36 -14.55 -53.19
C ASP A 570 -30.86 -14.40 -53.51
N ASN A 571 -31.73 -15.31 -53.01
CA ASN A 571 -33.15 -15.35 -53.36
C ASN A 571 -34.11 -14.70 -52.36
N ALA A 572 -33.64 -14.03 -51.32
CA ALA A 572 -34.49 -13.44 -50.29
C ALA A 572 -34.52 -11.90 -50.36
N ASN A 573 -35.58 -11.38 -50.98
CA ASN A 573 -36.15 -10.03 -50.94
C ASN A 573 -35.29 -8.82 -51.36
N GLU A 574 -35.66 -8.21 -52.46
CA GLU A 574 -35.11 -6.98 -53.06
C GLU A 574 -35.21 -5.68 -52.21
N ASP A 575 -35.88 -5.68 -51.06
CA ASP A 575 -36.16 -4.46 -50.28
C ASP A 575 -35.23 -4.21 -49.06
N GLN A 576 -34.11 -4.91 -48.89
CA GLN A 576 -33.22 -4.69 -47.76
C GLN A 576 -32.09 -3.71 -48.09
N VAL A 577 -32.05 -2.59 -47.38
CA VAL A 577 -30.92 -1.64 -47.44
C VAL A 577 -29.66 -2.32 -46.91
N ARG A 578 -28.63 -2.41 -47.75
CA ARG A 578 -27.34 -3.04 -47.43
C ARG A 578 -26.23 -1.99 -47.50
N TYR A 579 -25.25 -2.11 -46.61
CA TYR A 579 -24.06 -1.25 -46.57
C TYR A 579 -22.81 -2.13 -46.67
N ASN A 580 -21.77 -1.68 -47.37
CA ASN A 580 -20.47 -2.32 -47.32
C ASN A 580 -19.75 -2.04 -45.95
N ILE A 581 -18.58 -2.63 -45.73
CA ILE A 581 -17.80 -2.46 -44.49
C ILE A 581 -17.32 -1.01 -44.26
N THR A 582 -17.33 -0.17 -45.28
CA THR A 582 -17.02 1.27 -45.21
C THR A 582 -18.24 2.15 -44.95
N GLY A 583 -19.42 1.55 -44.73
CA GLY A 583 -20.68 2.26 -44.46
C GLY A 583 -21.38 2.83 -45.70
N GLN A 584 -20.95 2.51 -46.92
CA GLN A 584 -21.60 2.93 -48.17
C GLN A 584 -22.75 1.99 -48.51
N ARG A 585 -23.91 2.56 -48.88
CA ARG A 585 -25.06 1.78 -49.39
C ARG A 585 -24.68 1.08 -50.69
N VAL A 586 -24.96 -0.23 -50.74
CA VAL A 586 -24.69 -1.08 -51.92
C VAL A 586 -25.97 -1.69 -52.47
N ASP A 587 -25.96 -1.99 -53.78
CA ASP A 587 -27.07 -2.57 -54.48
C ASP A 587 -27.07 -4.11 -54.43
N SER A 588 -28.09 -4.73 -55.07
CA SER A 588 -28.24 -6.18 -55.14
C SER A 588 -27.11 -6.92 -55.89
N ASN A 589 -26.33 -6.21 -56.69
CA ASN A 589 -25.23 -6.79 -57.48
C ASN A 589 -23.89 -6.73 -56.77
N TYR A 590 -23.83 -6.10 -55.61
CA TYR A 590 -22.61 -6.02 -54.82
C TYR A 590 -22.18 -7.42 -54.33
N ARG A 591 -20.91 -7.74 -54.47
CA ARG A 591 -20.29 -8.98 -53.98
C ARG A 591 -19.26 -8.61 -52.92
N GLY A 592 -19.31 -9.27 -51.76
CA GLY A 592 -18.44 -9.00 -50.62
C GLY A 592 -19.20 -8.85 -49.32
N PHE A 593 -18.53 -8.34 -48.30
CA PHE A 593 -19.12 -8.16 -46.96
C PHE A 593 -20.14 -7.02 -46.96
N VAL A 594 -21.34 -7.29 -46.44
CA VAL A 594 -22.41 -6.31 -46.26
C VAL A 594 -22.90 -6.31 -44.81
N ILE A 595 -23.43 -5.16 -44.40
CA ILE A 595 -24.16 -4.97 -43.16
C ILE A 595 -25.60 -4.67 -43.50
N SER A 596 -26.54 -5.50 -43.02
CA SER A 596 -27.98 -5.30 -43.19
C SER A 596 -28.68 -5.60 -41.87
N LYS A 597 -29.55 -4.68 -41.39
CA LYS A 597 -30.25 -4.80 -40.08
C LYS A 597 -29.32 -5.09 -38.89
N GLY A 598 -28.09 -4.52 -38.87
CA GLY A 598 -27.10 -4.73 -37.81
C GLY A 598 -26.36 -6.07 -37.85
N LYS A 599 -26.67 -6.94 -38.84
CA LYS A 599 -25.96 -8.20 -39.08
C LYS A 599 -24.96 -8.07 -40.23
N LYS A 600 -23.82 -8.74 -40.11
CA LYS A 600 -22.81 -8.86 -41.17
C LYS A 600 -23.09 -10.12 -42.00
N ALA A 601 -23.00 -10.03 -43.32
CA ALA A 601 -23.10 -11.16 -44.20
C ALA A 601 -22.12 -11.02 -45.38
N TYR A 602 -21.75 -12.12 -46.01
CA TYR A 602 -20.97 -12.13 -47.25
C TYR A 602 -21.85 -12.54 -48.43
N ILE A 603 -21.90 -11.69 -49.46
CA ILE A 603 -22.62 -11.96 -50.71
C ILE A 603 -21.63 -12.44 -51.75
N ARG A 604 -21.85 -13.63 -52.28
CA ARG A 604 -21.03 -14.26 -53.32
C ARG A 604 -21.31 -13.73 -54.70
#